data_eb6e55e0c7ea79773af28d06aa7eed2c
#
_entry.id   eb6e55e0c7ea79773af28d06aa7eed2c
#
_cell.length_a   1.000
_cell.length_b   1.000
_cell.length_c   1.000
_cell.angle_alpha   90.00
_cell.angle_beta   90.00
_cell.angle_gamma   90.00
#
_symmetry.space_group_name_H-M   'P 1'
#
loop_
_entity.id
_entity.type
_entity.pdbx_description
1 polymer ?
#
loop_
_entity_poly.entity_id
_entity_poly.type
_entity_poly.pdbx_seq_one_letter_code
_entity_poly.pdbx_strand_id
1 'polypeptide(L)'
;PFGWMAPTCIACGNTMVLKAASLTPRTALKIAALYKEAGVPDGVINIVTCSRNEINTILDHPDVKGITFVGSTPVGLKIYQRAAASGKRCQALCQAKNHALVMADAALERTVAGVINSAYGCAGQRCMALSCCVVEESIADKFVAELKRQAEKIKVGPAWEKDSKLGPITYE
;
A
#
# COMPACT_ATOMS: atom_id res chain seq x y z
N PRO A 1 1.02 -1.94 -3.84
CA PRO A 1 1.73 -3.23 -3.91
C PRO A 1 2.00 -3.68 -5.35
N PHE A 2 1.00 -3.61 -6.26
CA PHE A 2 1.17 -4.09 -7.64
C PHE A 2 2.40 -3.47 -8.33
N GLY A 3 2.58 -2.15 -8.24
CA GLY A 3 3.73 -1.46 -8.83
C GLY A 3 5.10 -1.83 -8.26
N TRP A 4 5.17 -2.48 -7.09
CA TRP A 4 6.45 -2.98 -6.55
C TRP A 4 6.75 -4.39 -7.02
N MET A 5 5.72 -5.20 -7.11
CA MET A 5 5.84 -6.66 -7.28
C MET A 5 5.92 -7.04 -8.74
N ALA A 6 5.04 -6.49 -9.57
CA ALA A 6 4.97 -6.87 -10.97
C ALA A 6 6.23 -6.52 -11.77
N PRO A 7 6.79 -5.30 -11.71
CA PRO A 7 8.00 -4.96 -12.47
C PRO A 7 9.17 -5.87 -12.13
N THR A 8 9.42 -6.10 -10.85
CA THR A 8 10.53 -6.96 -10.40
C THR A 8 10.30 -8.42 -10.79
N CYS A 9 9.07 -8.92 -10.65
CA CYS A 9 8.70 -10.27 -11.04
C CYS A 9 8.97 -10.50 -12.53
N ILE A 10 8.50 -9.60 -13.38
CA ILE A 10 8.66 -9.69 -14.84
C ILE A 10 10.11 -9.53 -15.27
N ALA A 11 10.82 -8.56 -14.70
CA ALA A 11 12.23 -8.32 -15.00
C ALA A 11 13.13 -9.53 -14.68
N CYS A 12 12.72 -10.34 -13.70
CA CYS A 12 13.39 -11.60 -13.37
C CYS A 12 12.90 -12.79 -14.20
N GLY A 13 12.12 -12.58 -15.26
CA GLY A 13 11.64 -13.62 -16.15
C GLY A 13 10.51 -14.49 -15.59
N ASN A 14 9.81 -14.02 -14.54
CA ASN A 14 8.70 -14.76 -13.95
C ASN A 14 7.35 -14.32 -14.54
N THR A 15 6.38 -15.19 -14.43
CA THR A 15 4.96 -14.87 -14.59
C THR A 15 4.32 -14.68 -13.23
N MET A 16 3.18 -13.97 -13.16
CA MET A 16 2.48 -13.75 -11.91
C MET A 16 0.97 -13.94 -12.02
N VAL A 17 0.39 -14.42 -10.94
CA VAL A 17 -1.04 -14.40 -10.68
C VAL A 17 -1.29 -13.43 -9.52
N LEU A 18 -1.96 -12.32 -9.79
CA LEU A 18 -2.32 -11.34 -8.79
C LEU A 18 -3.77 -11.53 -8.33
N LYS A 19 -3.95 -11.85 -7.07
CA LYS A 19 -5.28 -11.77 -6.44
C LYS A 19 -5.56 -10.31 -6.10
N ALA A 20 -6.44 -9.68 -6.85
CA ALA A 20 -6.86 -8.32 -6.59
C ALA A 20 -7.70 -8.22 -5.30
N ALA A 21 -7.69 -7.03 -4.66
CA ALA A 21 -8.56 -6.77 -3.53
C ALA A 21 -10.02 -6.84 -3.96
N SER A 22 -10.86 -7.57 -3.21
CA SER A 22 -12.26 -7.81 -3.59
C SER A 22 -13.09 -6.52 -3.68
N LEU A 23 -12.80 -5.53 -2.82
CA LEU A 23 -13.51 -4.26 -2.79
C LEU A 23 -13.01 -3.24 -3.82
N THR A 24 -11.73 -3.32 -4.21
CA THR A 24 -11.10 -2.34 -5.09
C THR A 24 -10.30 -2.98 -6.23
N PRO A 25 -10.91 -3.86 -7.05
CA PRO A 25 -10.19 -4.59 -8.09
C PRO A 25 -9.87 -3.74 -9.33
N ARG A 26 -10.61 -2.67 -9.56
CA ARG A 26 -10.57 -1.89 -10.82
C ARG A 26 -9.19 -1.32 -11.14
N THR A 27 -8.46 -0.84 -10.15
CA THR A 27 -7.12 -0.29 -10.37
C THR A 27 -6.16 -1.38 -10.86
N ALA A 28 -6.18 -2.57 -10.25
CA ALA A 28 -5.34 -3.67 -10.67
C ALA A 28 -5.64 -4.10 -12.12
N LEU A 29 -6.92 -4.19 -12.47
CA LEU A 29 -7.36 -4.53 -13.84
C LEU A 29 -6.91 -3.50 -14.86
N LYS A 30 -7.04 -2.20 -14.55
CA LYS A 30 -6.57 -1.13 -15.44
C LYS A 30 -5.05 -1.15 -15.62
N ILE A 31 -4.29 -1.36 -14.54
CA ILE A 31 -2.83 -1.46 -14.62
C ILE A 31 -2.43 -2.67 -15.48
N ALA A 32 -3.07 -3.82 -15.32
CA ALA A 32 -2.80 -4.99 -16.16
C ALA A 32 -3.07 -4.74 -17.65
N ALA A 33 -4.15 -4.02 -17.97
CA ALA A 33 -4.44 -3.60 -19.34
C ALA A 33 -3.32 -2.70 -19.91
N LEU A 34 -2.81 -1.75 -19.13
CA LEU A 34 -1.68 -0.90 -19.55
C LEU A 34 -0.40 -1.71 -19.80
N TYR A 35 -0.12 -2.74 -19.01
CA TYR A 35 1.00 -3.63 -19.26
C TYR A 35 0.84 -4.38 -20.61
N LYS A 36 -0.38 -4.83 -20.90
CA LYS A 36 -0.69 -5.45 -22.20
C LYS A 36 -0.50 -4.49 -23.36
N GLU A 37 -1.02 -3.26 -23.24
CA GLU A 37 -0.83 -2.20 -24.25
C GLU A 37 0.66 -1.85 -24.45
N ALA A 38 1.46 -1.93 -23.39
CA ALA A 38 2.91 -1.74 -23.43
C ALA A 38 3.68 -2.92 -24.04
N GLY A 39 3.01 -3.98 -24.45
CA GLY A 39 3.61 -5.13 -25.14
C GLY A 39 4.02 -6.29 -24.23
N VAL A 40 3.60 -6.32 -22.97
CA VAL A 40 3.81 -7.49 -22.12
C VAL A 40 2.99 -8.66 -22.66
N PRO A 41 3.60 -9.82 -22.93
CA PRO A 41 2.90 -10.97 -23.52
C PRO A 41 1.74 -11.48 -22.66
N ASP A 42 0.72 -12.04 -23.31
CA ASP A 42 -0.38 -12.70 -22.62
C ASP A 42 0.13 -13.83 -21.73
N GLY A 43 -0.46 -14.00 -20.56
CA GLY A 43 -0.06 -15.00 -19.58
C GLY A 43 1.06 -14.58 -18.61
N VAL A 44 1.78 -13.47 -18.86
CA VAL A 44 2.81 -12.98 -17.95
C VAL A 44 2.18 -12.36 -16.71
N ILE A 45 1.13 -11.56 -16.85
CA ILE A 45 0.36 -10.99 -15.76
C ILE A 45 -1.08 -11.49 -15.82
N ASN A 46 -1.52 -12.17 -14.78
CA ASN A 46 -2.86 -12.71 -14.67
C ASN A 46 -3.54 -12.12 -13.43
N ILE A 47 -4.74 -11.58 -13.59
CA ILE A 47 -5.51 -11.00 -12.48
C ILE A 47 -6.67 -11.93 -12.14
N VAL A 48 -6.79 -12.27 -10.86
CA VAL A 48 -7.92 -13.03 -10.34
C VAL A 48 -8.63 -12.27 -9.23
N THR A 49 -9.94 -12.41 -9.17
CA THR A 49 -10.78 -11.98 -8.07
C THR A 49 -11.42 -13.22 -7.47
N CYS A 50 -11.12 -13.49 -6.22
CA CYS A 50 -11.60 -14.69 -5.54
C CYS A 50 -11.77 -14.43 -4.04
N SER A 51 -12.51 -15.32 -3.39
CA SER A 51 -12.72 -15.29 -1.96
C SER A 51 -11.47 -15.72 -1.17
N ARG A 52 -11.55 -15.60 0.16
CA ARG A 52 -10.48 -16.07 1.06
C ARG A 52 -10.28 -17.59 1.03
N ASN A 53 -11.32 -18.35 0.68
CA ASN A 53 -11.21 -19.81 0.62
C ASN A 53 -10.56 -20.27 -0.69
N GLU A 54 -10.96 -19.64 -1.78
CA GLU A 54 -10.46 -19.98 -3.11
C GLU A 54 -8.98 -19.64 -3.30
N ILE A 55 -8.47 -18.60 -2.63
CA ILE A 55 -7.03 -18.25 -2.72
C ILE A 55 -6.13 -19.39 -2.25
N ASN A 56 -6.61 -20.27 -1.39
CA ASN A 56 -5.83 -21.42 -0.94
C ASN A 56 -5.43 -22.34 -2.09
N THR A 57 -6.28 -22.49 -3.10
CA THR A 57 -5.95 -23.26 -4.30
C THR A 57 -4.72 -22.70 -5.01
N ILE A 58 -4.60 -21.37 -5.09
CA ILE A 58 -3.44 -20.72 -5.70
C ILE A 58 -2.21 -20.88 -4.81
N LEU A 59 -2.37 -20.69 -3.50
CA LEU A 59 -1.26 -20.80 -2.55
C LEU A 59 -0.66 -22.21 -2.52
N ASP A 60 -1.48 -23.22 -2.71
CA ASP A 60 -1.05 -24.63 -2.69
C ASP A 60 -0.60 -25.15 -4.06
N HIS A 61 -0.95 -24.47 -5.15
CA HIS A 61 -0.69 -24.95 -6.51
C HIS A 61 0.80 -25.25 -6.71
N PRO A 62 1.19 -26.42 -7.19
CA PRO A 62 2.58 -26.84 -7.30
C PRO A 62 3.43 -25.96 -8.24
N ASP A 63 2.80 -25.31 -9.22
CA ASP A 63 3.49 -24.42 -10.15
C ASP A 63 3.74 -23.01 -9.57
N VAL A 64 3.07 -22.66 -8.48
CA VAL A 64 3.37 -21.42 -7.72
C VAL A 64 4.61 -21.65 -6.87
N LYS A 65 5.73 -21.08 -7.27
CA LYS A 65 7.04 -21.27 -6.62
C LYS A 65 7.34 -20.21 -5.55
N GLY A 66 6.73 -19.06 -5.64
CA GLY A 66 6.92 -17.96 -4.69
C GLY A 66 5.64 -17.19 -4.46
N ILE A 67 5.51 -16.65 -3.25
CA ILE A 67 4.35 -15.86 -2.83
C ILE A 67 4.85 -14.54 -2.28
N THR A 68 4.25 -13.44 -2.76
CA THR A 68 4.45 -12.12 -2.16
C THR A 68 3.10 -11.59 -1.70
N PHE A 69 3.05 -11.08 -0.50
CA PHE A 69 1.83 -10.63 0.17
C PHE A 69 2.03 -9.30 0.88
N VAL A 70 1.02 -8.46 0.81
CA VAL A 70 0.91 -7.24 1.62
C VAL A 70 -0.47 -7.19 2.24
N GLY A 71 -0.53 -7.04 3.57
CA GLY A 71 -1.80 -6.95 4.30
C GLY A 71 -1.65 -7.08 5.80
N SER A 72 -2.71 -7.55 6.47
CA SER A 72 -2.72 -7.69 7.92
C SER A 72 -1.80 -8.82 8.40
N THR A 73 -1.19 -8.65 9.57
CA THR A 73 -0.27 -9.64 10.17
C THR A 73 -0.89 -11.03 10.34
N PRO A 74 -2.14 -11.18 10.83
CA PRO A 74 -2.74 -12.51 10.96
C PRO A 74 -2.88 -13.25 9.62
N VAL A 75 -3.18 -12.53 8.54
CA VAL A 75 -3.28 -13.14 7.21
C VAL A 75 -1.89 -13.44 6.67
N GLY A 76 -0.93 -12.53 6.84
CA GLY A 76 0.45 -12.76 6.41
C GLY A 76 1.11 -13.96 7.07
N LEU A 77 0.90 -14.15 8.36
CA LEU A 77 1.39 -15.34 9.10
C LEU A 77 0.82 -16.64 8.55
N LYS A 78 -0.48 -16.68 8.26
CA LYS A 78 -1.12 -17.87 7.66
C LYS A 78 -0.54 -18.19 6.28
N ILE A 79 -0.34 -17.16 5.46
CA ILE A 79 0.25 -17.32 4.13
C ILE A 79 1.69 -17.80 4.23
N TYR A 80 2.48 -17.21 5.13
CA TYR A 80 3.86 -17.59 5.36
C TYR A 80 3.99 -19.05 5.80
N GLN A 81 3.20 -19.47 6.79
CA GLN A 81 3.17 -20.85 7.28
C GLN A 81 2.80 -21.84 6.17
N ARG A 82 1.79 -21.50 5.35
CA ARG A 82 1.34 -22.36 4.25
C ARG A 82 2.38 -22.46 3.15
N ALA A 83 3.01 -21.37 2.80
CA ALA A 83 4.10 -21.34 1.83
C ALA A 83 5.30 -22.18 2.32
N ALA A 84 5.70 -22.00 3.57
CA ALA A 84 6.79 -22.75 4.17
C ALA A 84 6.52 -24.26 4.20
N ALA A 85 5.30 -24.67 4.58
CA ALA A 85 4.88 -26.06 4.57
C ALA A 85 4.95 -26.72 3.17
N SER A 86 4.83 -25.90 2.11
CA SER A 86 4.91 -26.35 0.70
C SER A 86 6.29 -26.09 0.09
N GLY A 87 7.30 -25.71 0.86
CA GLY A 87 8.66 -25.42 0.36
C GLY A 87 8.77 -24.22 -0.59
N LYS A 88 7.80 -23.29 -0.53
CA LYS A 88 7.74 -22.11 -1.40
C LYS A 88 8.45 -20.91 -0.76
N ARG A 89 9.04 -20.07 -1.60
CA ARG A 89 9.52 -18.76 -1.13
C ARG A 89 8.35 -17.87 -0.76
N CYS A 90 8.47 -17.13 0.33
CA CYS A 90 7.43 -16.21 0.77
C CYS A 90 8.02 -14.88 1.25
N GLN A 91 7.46 -13.78 0.75
CA GLN A 91 7.66 -12.45 1.27
C GLN A 91 6.33 -11.92 1.77
N ALA A 92 6.15 -11.83 3.08
CA ALA A 92 4.95 -11.28 3.70
C ALA A 92 5.26 -9.95 4.37
N LEU A 93 4.75 -8.87 3.80
CA LEU A 93 4.86 -7.50 4.32
C LEU A 93 3.56 -7.16 5.06
N CYS A 94 3.67 -7.04 6.38
CA CYS A 94 2.52 -6.91 7.26
C CYS A 94 2.37 -5.50 7.82
N GLN A 95 1.61 -5.35 8.90
CA GLN A 95 1.29 -4.08 9.53
C GLN A 95 2.54 -3.30 9.94
N ALA A 96 2.39 -1.98 9.93
CA ALA A 96 3.41 -1.03 10.35
C ALA A 96 2.82 0.04 11.27
N LYS A 97 3.68 0.71 12.04
CA LYS A 97 3.40 1.91 12.82
C LYS A 97 4.55 2.87 12.61
N ASN A 98 4.41 3.73 11.60
CA ASN A 98 5.51 4.60 11.20
C ASN A 98 5.63 5.81 12.15
N HIS A 99 6.85 6.15 12.50
CA HIS A 99 7.18 7.28 13.35
C HIS A 99 8.11 8.24 12.61
N ALA A 100 7.95 9.52 12.84
CA ALA A 100 8.92 10.54 12.44
C ALA A 100 9.45 11.25 13.69
N LEU A 101 10.75 11.55 13.67
CA LEU A 101 11.39 12.42 14.67
C LEU A 101 11.53 13.80 14.05
N VAL A 102 11.06 14.81 14.74
CA VAL A 102 11.14 16.22 14.32
C VAL A 102 12.02 16.96 15.30
N MET A 103 13.23 17.29 14.84
CA MET A 103 14.26 17.96 15.65
C MET A 103 14.11 19.48 15.57
N ALA A 104 14.72 20.20 16.52
CA ALA A 104 14.62 21.65 16.64
C ALA A 104 15.09 22.43 15.41
N ASP A 105 16.06 21.90 14.70
CA ASP A 105 16.63 22.47 13.48
C ASP A 105 15.88 22.11 12.19
N ALA A 106 14.75 21.39 12.31
CA ALA A 106 13.95 21.02 11.15
C ALA A 106 13.33 22.25 10.45
N ALA A 107 13.34 22.25 9.11
CA ALA A 107 12.67 23.27 8.33
C ALA A 107 11.14 23.11 8.48
N LEU A 108 10.55 23.88 9.40
CA LEU A 108 9.19 23.70 9.92
C LEU A 108 8.13 23.55 8.82
N GLU A 109 8.04 24.48 7.89
CA GLU A 109 7.01 24.47 6.83
C GLU A 109 7.13 23.22 5.94
N ARG A 110 8.35 22.87 5.52
CA ARG A 110 8.63 21.71 4.69
C ARG A 110 8.32 20.41 5.44
N THR A 111 8.70 20.34 6.70
CA THR A 111 8.45 19.18 7.57
C THR A 111 6.95 18.97 7.75
N VAL A 112 6.20 20.03 8.10
CA VAL A 112 4.74 19.93 8.25
C VAL A 112 4.06 19.55 6.95
N ALA A 113 4.46 20.11 5.81
CA ALA A 113 3.91 19.71 4.51
C ALA A 113 4.15 18.22 4.21
N GLY A 114 5.34 17.70 4.54
CA GLY A 114 5.67 16.28 4.43
C GLY A 114 4.80 15.41 5.35
N VAL A 115 4.63 15.82 6.60
CA VAL A 115 3.77 15.14 7.58
C VAL A 115 2.31 15.10 7.10
N ILE A 116 1.77 16.23 6.66
CA ILE A 116 0.40 16.32 6.11
C ILE A 116 0.21 15.34 4.94
N ASN A 117 1.11 15.38 3.97
CA ASN A 117 1.02 14.49 2.81
C ASN A 117 1.10 13.00 3.21
N SER A 118 1.98 12.67 4.16
CA SER A 118 2.17 11.29 4.60
C SER A 118 1.04 10.80 5.50
N ALA A 119 0.57 11.61 6.44
CA ALA A 119 -0.45 11.22 7.41
C ALA A 119 -1.86 11.18 6.81
N TYR A 120 -2.21 12.15 5.97
CA TYR A 120 -3.56 12.30 5.43
C TYR A 120 -3.72 11.77 4.00
N GLY A 121 -2.64 11.56 3.27
CA GLY A 121 -2.71 10.99 1.92
C GLY A 121 -3.44 9.65 1.90
N CYS A 122 -4.40 9.46 0.98
CA CYS A 122 -5.32 8.32 0.93
C CYS A 122 -6.04 8.07 2.27
N ALA A 123 -6.45 9.11 2.96
CA ALA A 123 -7.10 9.04 4.29
C ALA A 123 -6.26 8.25 5.33
N GLY A 124 -4.93 8.32 5.24
CA GLY A 124 -4.02 7.55 6.10
C GLY A 124 -3.98 6.05 5.83
N GLN A 125 -4.62 5.58 4.78
CA GLN A 125 -4.71 4.15 4.44
C GLN A 125 -3.56 3.69 3.54
N ARG A 126 -2.34 4.05 3.90
CA ARG A 126 -1.10 3.56 3.26
C ARG A 126 -0.27 2.82 4.29
N CYS A 127 0.39 1.74 3.89
CA CYS A 127 1.36 1.05 4.75
C CYS A 127 2.50 1.98 5.23
N MET A 128 2.85 2.97 4.42
CA MET A 128 3.87 3.98 4.71
C MET A 128 3.29 5.30 5.27
N ALA A 129 1.98 5.33 5.61
CA ALA A 129 1.40 6.53 6.23
C ALA A 129 2.06 6.82 7.58
N LEU A 130 2.35 8.08 7.81
CA LEU A 130 2.91 8.53 9.08
C LEU A 130 1.81 8.58 10.14
N SER A 131 1.92 7.76 11.16
CA SER A 131 0.92 7.64 12.22
C SER A 131 1.33 8.29 13.54
N CYS A 132 2.61 8.64 13.69
CA CYS A 132 3.12 9.25 14.91
C CYS A 132 4.28 10.20 14.61
N CYS A 133 4.24 11.40 15.21
CA CYS A 133 5.37 12.32 15.22
C CYS A 133 5.86 12.46 16.66
N VAL A 134 7.16 12.28 16.86
CA VAL A 134 7.86 12.63 18.08
C VAL A 134 8.58 13.94 17.81
N VAL A 135 8.13 14.99 18.45
CA VAL A 135 8.61 16.36 18.19
C VAL A 135 9.41 16.84 19.39
N GLU A 136 10.56 17.44 19.15
CA GLU A 136 11.36 18.05 20.21
C GLU A 136 10.56 19.16 20.90
N GLU A 137 10.57 19.19 22.22
CA GLU A 137 9.73 20.08 23.05
C GLU A 137 9.88 21.54 22.68
N SER A 138 11.10 21.98 22.39
CA SER A 138 11.43 23.36 22.05
C SER A 138 10.67 23.94 20.85
N ILE A 139 10.18 23.08 19.94
CA ILE A 139 9.44 23.48 18.74
C ILE A 139 8.02 22.89 18.69
N ALA A 140 7.61 22.11 19.68
CA ALA A 140 6.38 21.34 19.65
C ALA A 140 5.14 22.22 19.42
N ASP A 141 4.99 23.32 20.16
CA ASP A 141 3.83 24.22 20.02
C ASP A 141 3.75 24.85 18.62
N LYS A 142 4.90 25.30 18.09
CA LYS A 142 4.97 25.88 16.75
C LYS A 142 4.63 24.84 15.68
N PHE A 143 5.14 23.62 15.86
CA PHE A 143 4.86 22.50 14.95
C PHE A 143 3.38 22.15 14.95
N VAL A 144 2.75 22.01 16.12
CA VAL A 144 1.33 21.67 16.26
C VAL A 144 0.44 22.76 15.66
N ALA A 145 0.75 24.04 15.93
CA ALA A 145 0.00 25.17 15.37
C ALA A 145 0.04 25.18 13.84
N GLU A 146 1.22 24.97 13.25
CA GLU A 146 1.38 24.94 11.80
C GLU A 146 0.74 23.68 11.18
N LEU A 147 0.87 22.53 11.84
CA LEU A 147 0.24 21.29 11.42
C LEU A 147 -1.29 21.44 11.36
N LYS A 148 -1.89 22.02 12.41
CA LYS A 148 -3.32 22.31 12.46
C LYS A 148 -3.73 23.22 11.31
N ARG A 149 -3.01 24.34 11.13
CA ARG A 149 -3.28 25.33 10.07
C ARG A 149 -3.27 24.71 8.66
N GLN A 150 -2.35 23.77 8.40
CA GLN A 150 -2.29 23.08 7.12
C GLN A 150 -3.35 21.98 7.00
N ALA A 151 -3.63 21.24 8.08
CA ALA A 151 -4.65 20.20 8.08
C ALA A 151 -6.05 20.77 7.81
N GLU A 152 -6.39 21.93 8.37
CA GLU A 152 -7.68 22.60 8.17
C GLU A 152 -7.93 23.02 6.70
N LYS A 153 -6.89 23.12 5.87
CA LYS A 153 -7.00 23.42 4.46
C LYS A 153 -7.31 22.21 3.59
N ILE A 154 -7.31 21.01 4.16
CA ILE A 154 -7.58 19.79 3.41
C ILE A 154 -9.06 19.72 3.07
N LYS A 155 -9.38 19.85 1.79
CA LYS A 155 -10.77 19.65 1.31
C LYS A 155 -11.05 18.16 1.21
N VAL A 156 -12.03 17.70 1.98
CA VAL A 156 -12.55 16.33 1.92
C VAL A 156 -13.65 16.29 0.87
N GLY A 157 -13.62 15.30 -0.01
CA GLY A 157 -14.64 15.14 -1.05
C GLY A 157 -14.31 14.00 -2.02
N PRO A 158 -15.23 13.70 -2.94
CA PRO A 158 -15.04 12.62 -3.91
C PRO A 158 -13.89 12.93 -4.89
N ALA A 159 -13.25 11.87 -5.39
CA ALA A 159 -12.04 11.98 -6.22
C ALA A 159 -12.25 12.67 -7.58
N TRP A 160 -13.48 12.80 -8.06
CA TRP A 160 -13.83 13.49 -9.30
C TRP A 160 -13.94 15.02 -9.16
N GLU A 161 -13.99 15.53 -7.95
CA GLU A 161 -13.88 16.97 -7.69
C GLU A 161 -12.42 17.41 -7.72
N LYS A 162 -12.10 18.38 -8.57
CA LYS A 162 -10.70 18.82 -8.80
C LYS A 162 -9.98 19.27 -7.53
N ASP A 163 -10.71 19.87 -6.57
CA ASP A 163 -10.13 20.44 -5.35
C ASP A 163 -10.08 19.43 -4.20
N SER A 164 -10.68 18.25 -4.34
CA SER A 164 -10.62 17.20 -3.31
C SER A 164 -9.19 16.73 -3.10
N LYS A 165 -8.74 16.79 -1.86
CA LYS A 165 -7.41 16.32 -1.43
C LYS A 165 -7.47 15.04 -0.62
N LEU A 166 -8.62 14.76 -0.01
CA LEU A 166 -8.87 13.59 0.81
C LEU A 166 -10.18 12.93 0.36
N GLY A 167 -10.10 11.71 -0.11
CA GLY A 167 -11.27 10.91 -0.48
C GLY A 167 -11.90 10.19 0.72
N PRO A 168 -13.01 9.46 0.48
CA PRO A 168 -13.65 8.64 1.52
C PRO A 168 -12.76 7.47 1.92
N ILE A 169 -12.96 6.97 3.13
CA ILE A 169 -12.39 5.69 3.57
C ILE A 169 -13.08 4.52 2.88
N THR A 170 -12.41 3.38 2.79
CA THR A 170 -12.92 2.19 2.10
C THR A 170 -13.97 1.43 2.93
N TYR A 171 -13.94 1.58 4.26
CA TYR A 171 -14.87 0.97 5.23
C TYR A 171 -15.27 2.00 6.27
N GLU A 172 -16.44 1.79 6.86
CA GLU A 172 -16.82 2.38 8.13
C GLU A 172 -16.15 1.65 9.30
#